data_e4fc50e8ed95e8c6ae213ba54853806d
#
_entry.id   e4fc50e8ed95e8c6ae213ba54853806d
#
_cell.length_a   1.000
_cell.length_b   1.000
_cell.length_c   1.000
_cell.angle_alpha   90.00
_cell.angle_beta   90.00
_cell.angle_gamma   90.00
#
_symmetry.space_group_name_H-M   'P 1'
#
loop_
_entity.id
_entity.type
_entity.pdbx_description
1 polymer ?
#
loop_
_entity_poly.entity_id
_entity_poly.type
_entity_poly.pdbx_seq_one_letter_code
_entity_poly.pdbx_strand_id
1 'polypeptide(L)'
;MQSLVDSARGKESVLVAGLDPIPARLPAEIRNADLPEAESVRRFCMDILEAVEPEVAAVKLQAAYFERLGPEGMRVYADIIAASGAMGLPTIADVKRGDIGGVAAAYAEAHLSVYGASCVTVNPYMGADSVLPFAEEARRSGRGGGVFVLVATSNPSAGTFQFGGKPPLFETAARLVGELGGGDGERPDVGAVVGVTQPEVGRRVRGLLPEALFLAPGYGAQGGGAEGVRALLDSRGGGVFVNSSRALIYAHETSGKGYREAAREAARSAREDLRAIGAGM
;
A
#
# COMPACT_ATOMS: atom_id res chain seq x y z
N MET A 1 -12.44 -1.91 -4.87
CA MET A 1 -11.69 -1.12 -3.85
C MET A 1 -12.58 -0.38 -2.84
N GLN A 2 -13.83 -0.77 -2.77
CA GLN A 2 -14.83 -0.14 -1.91
C GLN A 2 -14.43 -0.16 -0.43
N SER A 3 -13.89 -1.29 0.06
CA SER A 3 -13.46 -1.41 1.46
C SER A 3 -12.42 -0.36 1.89
N LEU A 4 -11.49 0.03 1.00
CA LEU A 4 -10.53 1.10 1.30
C LEU A 4 -11.22 2.46 1.38
N VAL A 5 -12.15 2.74 0.45
CA VAL A 5 -12.90 3.99 0.43
C VAL A 5 -13.77 4.12 1.68
N ASP A 6 -14.49 3.07 2.06
CA ASP A 6 -15.34 3.07 3.26
C ASP A 6 -14.51 3.25 4.53
N SER A 7 -13.38 2.57 4.64
CA SER A 7 -12.45 2.75 5.76
C SER A 7 -11.90 4.18 5.81
N ALA A 8 -11.46 4.73 4.66
CA ALA A 8 -10.94 6.09 4.59
C ALA A 8 -11.98 7.14 5.03
N ARG A 9 -13.23 6.97 4.61
CA ARG A 9 -14.34 7.83 5.04
C ARG A 9 -14.62 7.70 6.54
N GLY A 10 -14.72 6.47 7.03
CA GLY A 10 -14.98 6.21 8.45
C GLY A 10 -13.88 6.72 9.39
N LYS A 11 -12.64 6.69 8.94
CA LYS A 11 -11.46 7.17 9.68
C LYS A 11 -11.11 8.64 9.40
N GLU A 12 -11.76 9.24 8.40
CA GLU A 12 -11.38 10.57 7.86
C GLU A 12 -9.86 10.63 7.56
N SER A 13 -9.33 9.59 6.92
CA SER A 13 -7.90 9.40 6.68
C SER A 13 -7.67 8.74 5.34
N VAL A 14 -6.68 9.20 4.59
CA VAL A 14 -6.14 8.55 3.39
C VAL A 14 -4.77 7.94 3.64
N LEU A 15 -4.32 7.98 4.90
CA LEU A 15 -3.03 7.44 5.31
C LEU A 15 -3.06 5.92 5.32
N VAL A 16 -2.01 5.31 4.78
CA VAL A 16 -1.75 3.87 4.84
C VAL A 16 -0.48 3.63 5.65
N ALA A 17 -0.56 2.86 6.72
CA ALA A 17 0.62 2.46 7.47
C ALA A 17 1.31 1.28 6.78
N GLY A 18 2.55 1.48 6.35
CA GLY A 18 3.38 0.39 5.83
C GLY A 18 4.08 -0.37 6.95
N LEU A 19 3.85 -1.67 7.02
CA LEU A 19 4.52 -2.58 7.94
C LEU A 19 5.69 -3.26 7.22
N ASP A 20 6.85 -2.63 7.32
CA ASP A 20 8.10 -3.04 6.66
C ASP A 20 9.16 -3.35 7.76
N PRO A 21 9.00 -4.44 8.56
CA PRO A 21 9.81 -4.68 9.75
C PRO A 21 11.23 -5.10 9.41
N ILE A 22 12.21 -4.39 9.98
CA ILE A 22 13.63 -4.73 9.91
C ILE A 22 14.06 -5.20 11.30
N PRO A 23 14.43 -6.47 11.51
CA PRO A 23 14.73 -7.02 12.84
C PRO A 23 15.76 -6.21 13.62
N ALA A 24 16.79 -5.71 12.96
CA ALA A 24 17.84 -4.90 13.60
C ALA A 24 17.33 -3.53 14.13
N ARG A 25 16.17 -3.06 13.65
CA ARG A 25 15.55 -1.78 14.04
C ARG A 25 14.36 -1.93 14.99
N LEU A 26 14.03 -3.16 15.40
CA LEU A 26 13.00 -3.37 16.41
C LEU A 26 13.40 -2.70 17.73
N PRO A 27 12.46 -2.23 18.55
CA PRO A 27 12.74 -1.67 19.87
C PRO A 27 13.57 -2.61 20.74
N ALA A 28 14.44 -2.07 21.59
CA ALA A 28 15.34 -2.87 22.43
C ALA A 28 14.59 -3.87 23.30
N GLU A 29 13.43 -3.51 23.81
CA GLU A 29 12.56 -4.37 24.64
C GLU A 29 11.99 -5.59 23.86
N ILE A 30 11.90 -5.52 22.55
CA ILE A 30 11.53 -6.64 21.69
C ILE A 30 12.77 -7.43 21.28
N ARG A 31 13.84 -6.75 20.85
CA ARG A 31 15.09 -7.40 20.41
C ARG A 31 15.78 -8.19 21.52
N ASN A 32 15.67 -7.71 22.76
CA ASN A 32 16.29 -8.32 23.94
C ASN A 32 15.38 -9.36 24.63
N ALA A 33 14.13 -9.52 24.15
CA ALA A 33 13.29 -10.63 24.56
C ALA A 33 13.88 -11.92 23.93
N ASP A 34 13.92 -12.99 24.71
CA ASP A 34 14.39 -14.30 24.22
C ASP A 34 13.31 -14.96 23.35
N LEU A 35 13.11 -14.38 22.15
CA LEU A 35 12.11 -14.79 21.18
C LEU A 35 12.76 -15.09 19.83
N PRO A 36 12.23 -16.06 19.04
CA PRO A 36 12.60 -16.22 17.65
C PRO A 36 12.37 -14.93 16.84
N GLU A 37 13.20 -14.68 15.83
CA GLU A 37 13.13 -13.44 15.01
C GLU A 37 11.74 -13.19 14.43
N ALA A 38 11.09 -14.24 13.91
CA ALA A 38 9.73 -14.13 13.38
C ALA A 38 8.70 -13.70 14.45
N GLU A 39 8.80 -14.23 15.66
CA GLU A 39 7.90 -13.86 16.77
C GLU A 39 8.16 -12.43 17.28
N SER A 40 9.42 -11.99 17.28
CA SER A 40 9.78 -10.61 17.56
C SER A 40 9.16 -9.65 16.53
N VAL A 41 9.23 -10.01 15.26
CA VAL A 41 8.59 -9.27 14.17
C VAL A 41 7.06 -9.28 14.31
N ARG A 42 6.48 -10.44 14.63
CA ARG A 42 5.05 -10.58 14.88
C ARG A 42 4.58 -9.63 15.98
N ARG A 43 5.22 -9.70 17.14
CA ARG A 43 4.89 -8.84 18.28
C ARG A 43 4.97 -7.37 17.91
N PHE A 44 6.06 -6.94 17.30
CA PHE A 44 6.23 -5.58 16.87
C PHE A 44 5.13 -5.11 15.91
N CYS A 45 4.85 -5.90 14.86
CA CYS A 45 3.84 -5.53 13.87
C CYS A 45 2.43 -5.49 14.45
N MET A 46 2.07 -6.41 15.36
CA MET A 46 0.77 -6.40 16.06
C MET A 46 0.63 -5.16 16.93
N ASP A 47 1.67 -4.83 17.69
CA ASP A 47 1.71 -3.66 18.56
C ASP A 47 1.59 -2.35 17.78
N ILE A 48 2.26 -2.26 16.62
CA ILE A 48 2.14 -1.11 15.71
C ILE A 48 0.74 -1.05 15.10
N LEU A 49 0.20 -2.19 14.64
CA LEU A 49 -1.15 -2.27 14.07
C LEU A 49 -2.20 -1.70 15.03
N GLU A 50 -2.20 -2.16 16.28
CA GLU A 50 -3.08 -1.65 17.33
C GLU A 50 -2.89 -0.14 17.59
N ALA A 51 -1.64 0.31 17.58
CA ALA A 51 -1.32 1.71 17.87
C ALA A 51 -1.81 2.66 16.78
N VAL A 52 -1.68 2.27 15.50
CA VAL A 52 -2.00 3.15 14.36
C VAL A 52 -3.42 2.99 13.83
N GLU A 53 -4.14 1.92 14.20
CA GLU A 53 -5.48 1.57 13.71
C GLU A 53 -6.45 2.77 13.70
N PRO A 54 -6.55 3.61 14.75
CA PRO A 54 -7.48 4.73 14.74
C PRO A 54 -7.17 5.84 13.72
N GLU A 55 -5.94 5.90 13.22
CA GLU A 55 -5.41 7.03 12.45
C GLU A 55 -5.26 6.73 10.95
N VAL A 56 -5.37 5.45 10.55
CA VAL A 56 -5.07 5.01 9.18
C VAL A 56 -6.27 4.39 8.48
N ALA A 57 -6.36 4.60 7.16
CA ALA A 57 -7.38 3.98 6.32
C ALA A 57 -7.11 2.50 6.02
N ALA A 58 -5.85 2.12 6.00
CA ALA A 58 -5.43 0.76 5.67
C ALA A 58 -4.02 0.48 6.21
N VAL A 59 -3.62 -0.78 6.21
CA VAL A 59 -2.22 -1.16 6.37
C VAL A 59 -1.69 -1.83 5.12
N LYS A 60 -0.41 -1.65 4.85
CA LYS A 60 0.28 -2.26 3.73
C LYS A 60 1.43 -3.13 4.25
N LEU A 61 1.41 -4.41 3.89
CA LEU A 61 2.47 -5.34 4.24
C LEU A 61 3.39 -5.56 3.03
N GLN A 62 4.68 -5.19 3.19
CA GLN A 62 5.68 -5.50 2.18
C GLN A 62 6.12 -6.96 2.36
N ALA A 63 5.63 -7.83 1.48
CA ALA A 63 5.82 -9.28 1.60
C ALA A 63 7.28 -9.70 1.74
N ALA A 64 8.21 -9.03 1.07
CA ALA A 64 9.64 -9.36 1.10
C ALA A 64 10.24 -9.38 2.53
N TYR A 65 9.72 -8.55 3.46
CA TYR A 65 10.19 -8.55 4.85
C TYR A 65 9.73 -9.77 5.65
N PHE A 66 8.67 -10.41 5.21
CA PHE A 66 8.14 -11.64 5.79
C PHE A 66 8.69 -12.87 5.08
N GLU A 67 8.76 -12.86 3.75
CA GLU A 67 9.34 -13.94 2.93
C GLU A 67 10.79 -14.26 3.34
N ARG A 68 11.60 -13.24 3.66
CA ARG A 68 12.99 -13.43 4.13
C ARG A 68 13.10 -14.21 5.45
N LEU A 69 12.05 -14.28 6.23
CA LEU A 69 11.99 -15.04 7.49
C LEU A 69 11.51 -16.50 7.26
N GLY A 70 11.36 -16.92 6.00
CA GLY A 70 10.92 -18.25 5.65
C GLY A 70 9.46 -18.55 6.03
N PRO A 71 9.11 -19.83 6.23
CA PRO A 71 7.72 -20.23 6.51
C PRO A 71 7.11 -19.54 7.74
N GLU A 72 7.90 -19.32 8.79
CA GLU A 72 7.43 -18.66 10.02
C GLU A 72 7.09 -17.18 9.72
N GLY A 73 7.89 -16.50 8.90
CA GLY A 73 7.58 -15.14 8.46
C GLY A 73 6.28 -15.06 7.66
N MET A 74 5.99 -16.05 6.84
CA MET A 74 4.74 -16.09 6.09
C MET A 74 3.53 -16.42 6.97
N ARG A 75 3.71 -17.14 8.10
CA ARG A 75 2.66 -17.23 9.13
C ARG A 75 2.41 -15.88 9.78
N VAL A 76 3.47 -15.17 10.17
CA VAL A 76 3.34 -13.81 10.73
C VAL A 76 2.62 -12.87 9.75
N TYR A 77 2.94 -12.94 8.46
CA TYR A 77 2.24 -12.19 7.42
C TYR A 77 0.73 -12.49 7.41
N ALA A 78 0.35 -13.76 7.45
CA ALA A 78 -1.04 -14.18 7.50
C ALA A 78 -1.76 -13.71 8.79
N ASP A 79 -1.09 -13.84 9.95
CA ASP A 79 -1.62 -13.42 11.25
C ASP A 79 -1.93 -11.92 11.27
N ILE A 80 -1.04 -11.08 10.72
CA ILE A 80 -1.23 -9.62 10.68
C ILE A 80 -2.40 -9.25 9.77
N ILE A 81 -2.53 -9.91 8.60
CA ILE A 81 -3.66 -9.71 7.69
C ILE A 81 -4.98 -10.07 8.39
N ALA A 82 -5.02 -11.21 9.08
CA ALA A 82 -6.19 -11.66 9.81
C ALA A 82 -6.56 -10.69 10.95
N ALA A 83 -5.58 -10.26 11.75
CA ALA A 83 -5.78 -9.30 12.83
C ALA A 83 -6.29 -7.95 12.32
N SER A 84 -5.72 -7.45 11.22
CA SER A 84 -6.16 -6.23 10.57
C SER A 84 -7.63 -6.33 10.12
N GLY A 85 -7.99 -7.44 9.47
CA GLY A 85 -9.37 -7.71 9.07
C GLY A 85 -10.35 -7.78 10.23
N ALA A 86 -9.94 -8.38 11.37
CA ALA A 86 -10.74 -8.43 12.59
C ALA A 86 -10.99 -7.03 13.21
N MET A 87 -10.10 -6.07 12.98
CA MET A 87 -10.24 -4.67 13.36
C MET A 87 -11.05 -3.85 12.33
N GLY A 88 -11.52 -4.46 11.24
CA GLY A 88 -12.19 -3.78 10.14
C GLY A 88 -11.26 -2.92 9.27
N LEU A 89 -9.95 -3.14 9.36
CA LEU A 89 -8.94 -2.37 8.65
C LEU A 89 -8.48 -3.13 7.39
N PRO A 90 -8.71 -2.61 6.17
CA PRO A 90 -8.28 -3.25 4.94
C PRO A 90 -6.77 -3.40 4.85
N THR A 91 -6.31 -4.48 4.20
CA THR A 91 -4.89 -4.74 3.98
C THR A 91 -4.51 -4.67 2.51
N ILE A 92 -3.34 -4.11 2.24
CA ILE A 92 -2.71 -4.09 0.92
C ILE A 92 -1.48 -5.00 0.96
N ALA A 93 -1.55 -6.12 0.26
CA ALA A 93 -0.41 -7.02 0.06
C ALA A 93 0.54 -6.42 -0.98
N ASP A 94 1.65 -5.84 -0.52
CA ASP A 94 2.65 -5.23 -1.41
C ASP A 94 3.64 -6.28 -1.90
N VAL A 95 3.25 -7.02 -2.93
CA VAL A 95 3.94 -8.22 -3.43
C VAL A 95 4.54 -8.02 -4.82
N LYS A 96 4.04 -7.05 -5.58
CA LYS A 96 4.51 -6.71 -6.93
C LYS A 96 4.66 -7.93 -7.84
N ARG A 97 3.71 -8.87 -7.75
CA ARG A 97 3.73 -10.07 -8.59
C ARG A 97 3.47 -9.72 -10.05
N GLY A 98 4.00 -10.53 -10.96
CA GLY A 98 3.77 -10.44 -12.38
C GLY A 98 4.07 -11.78 -13.00
N ASP A 99 3.04 -12.44 -13.51
CA ASP A 99 3.11 -13.73 -14.21
C ASP A 99 1.86 -13.88 -15.07
N ILE A 100 1.75 -14.92 -15.86
CA ILE A 100 0.65 -15.14 -16.80
C ILE A 100 -0.15 -16.40 -16.48
N GLY A 101 -1.40 -16.44 -16.99
CA GLY A 101 -2.25 -17.62 -16.95
C GLY A 101 -2.44 -18.21 -15.56
N GLY A 102 -2.30 -19.53 -15.46
CA GLY A 102 -2.51 -20.26 -14.19
C GLY A 102 -1.53 -19.87 -13.08
N VAL A 103 -0.32 -19.39 -13.40
CA VAL A 103 0.65 -18.93 -12.38
C VAL A 103 0.19 -17.61 -11.78
N ALA A 104 -0.28 -16.66 -12.58
CA ALA A 104 -0.85 -15.42 -12.09
C ALA A 104 -2.09 -15.67 -11.21
N ALA A 105 -2.97 -16.62 -11.61
CA ALA A 105 -4.12 -17.02 -10.82
C ALA A 105 -3.72 -17.63 -9.47
N ALA A 106 -2.69 -18.48 -9.42
CA ALA A 106 -2.18 -19.06 -8.18
C ALA A 106 -1.62 -17.99 -7.22
N TYR A 107 -0.89 -16.99 -7.74
CA TYR A 107 -0.45 -15.86 -6.92
C TYR A 107 -1.63 -15.01 -6.41
N ALA A 108 -2.63 -14.76 -7.25
CA ALA A 108 -3.82 -14.03 -6.87
C ALA A 108 -4.57 -14.75 -5.74
N GLU A 109 -4.86 -16.04 -5.91
CA GLU A 109 -5.50 -16.87 -4.89
C GLU A 109 -4.72 -16.87 -3.57
N ALA A 110 -3.39 -17.04 -3.62
CA ALA A 110 -2.56 -17.04 -2.43
C ALA A 110 -2.72 -15.77 -1.61
N HIS A 111 -2.60 -14.59 -2.23
CA HIS A 111 -2.62 -13.33 -1.47
C HIS A 111 -4.03 -12.84 -1.13
N LEU A 112 -4.99 -12.99 -2.03
CA LEU A 112 -6.34 -12.44 -1.86
C LEU A 112 -7.28 -13.41 -1.13
N SER A 113 -7.17 -14.70 -1.39
CA SER A 113 -8.07 -15.70 -0.78
C SER A 113 -7.44 -16.44 0.38
N VAL A 114 -6.25 -17.03 0.21
CA VAL A 114 -5.60 -17.83 1.26
C VAL A 114 -5.11 -16.94 2.41
N TYR A 115 -4.31 -15.91 2.15
CA TYR A 115 -3.89 -14.97 3.18
C TYR A 115 -4.96 -13.94 3.53
N GLY A 116 -5.92 -13.68 2.64
CA GLY A 116 -7.07 -12.84 2.90
C GLY A 116 -6.83 -11.35 2.82
N ALA A 117 -5.81 -10.88 2.10
CA ALA A 117 -5.60 -9.46 1.86
C ALA A 117 -6.76 -8.85 1.07
N SER A 118 -7.08 -7.58 1.31
CA SER A 118 -8.11 -6.86 0.56
C SER A 118 -7.59 -6.45 -0.82
N CYS A 119 -6.36 -5.98 -0.90
CA CYS A 119 -5.76 -5.52 -2.15
C CYS A 119 -4.36 -6.11 -2.33
N VAL A 120 -3.88 -6.06 -3.58
CA VAL A 120 -2.56 -6.55 -3.95
C VAL A 120 -1.88 -5.60 -4.95
N THR A 121 -0.55 -5.52 -4.92
CA THR A 121 0.20 -4.79 -5.95
C THR A 121 0.72 -5.74 -7.03
N VAL A 122 0.63 -5.33 -8.31
CA VAL A 122 1.01 -6.14 -9.48
C VAL A 122 1.91 -5.38 -10.42
N ASN A 123 2.82 -6.11 -11.09
CA ASN A 123 3.68 -5.59 -12.13
C ASN A 123 3.03 -5.84 -13.51
N PRO A 124 2.75 -4.81 -14.31
CA PRO A 124 2.07 -4.94 -15.60
C PRO A 124 2.99 -5.29 -16.77
N TYR A 125 4.26 -5.58 -16.54
CA TYR A 125 5.24 -5.76 -17.61
C TYR A 125 4.84 -6.79 -18.67
N MET A 126 4.08 -7.83 -18.28
CA MET A 126 3.55 -8.86 -19.16
C MET A 126 2.18 -8.52 -19.77
N GLY A 127 1.69 -7.29 -19.62
CA GLY A 127 0.41 -6.84 -20.18
C GLY A 127 -0.81 -7.20 -19.33
N ALA A 128 -2.00 -7.17 -19.96
CA ALA A 128 -3.28 -7.44 -19.30
C ALA A 128 -3.33 -8.81 -18.63
N ASP A 129 -2.72 -9.81 -19.23
CA ASP A 129 -2.70 -11.19 -18.73
C ASP A 129 -2.07 -11.32 -17.34
N SER A 130 -1.21 -10.38 -16.96
CA SER A 130 -0.57 -10.34 -15.64
C SER A 130 -1.41 -9.62 -14.58
N VAL A 131 -2.45 -8.92 -14.96
CA VAL A 131 -3.31 -8.11 -14.07
C VAL A 131 -4.70 -8.73 -13.89
N LEU A 132 -5.32 -9.19 -14.98
CA LEU A 132 -6.69 -9.71 -14.98
C LEU A 132 -6.95 -10.80 -13.94
N PRO A 133 -6.09 -11.84 -13.77
CA PRO A 133 -6.34 -12.88 -12.78
C PRO A 133 -6.42 -12.34 -11.34
N PHE A 134 -5.66 -11.29 -11.01
CA PHE A 134 -5.72 -10.65 -9.70
C PHE A 134 -7.00 -9.81 -9.51
N ALA A 135 -7.45 -9.11 -10.55
CA ALA A 135 -8.68 -8.34 -10.50
C ALA A 135 -9.91 -9.26 -10.36
N GLU A 136 -9.93 -10.37 -11.11
CA GLU A 136 -10.98 -11.39 -11.02
C GLU A 136 -11.03 -12.03 -9.62
N GLU A 137 -9.87 -12.39 -9.08
CA GLU A 137 -9.78 -12.96 -7.73
C GLU A 137 -10.19 -11.96 -6.64
N ALA A 138 -9.82 -10.69 -6.78
CA ALA A 138 -10.23 -9.64 -5.85
C ALA A 138 -11.76 -9.49 -5.80
N ARG A 139 -12.44 -9.56 -6.96
CA ARG A 139 -13.91 -9.56 -7.04
C ARG A 139 -14.48 -10.82 -6.40
N ARG A 140 -13.94 -12.00 -6.74
CA ARG A 140 -14.38 -13.32 -6.24
C ARG A 140 -14.25 -13.43 -4.72
N SER A 141 -13.22 -12.84 -4.13
CA SER A 141 -12.98 -12.88 -2.68
C SER A 141 -14.08 -12.21 -1.85
N GLY A 142 -14.86 -11.32 -2.45
CA GLY A 142 -15.95 -10.59 -1.79
C GLY A 142 -15.50 -9.60 -0.71
N ARG A 143 -14.21 -9.31 -0.60
CA ARG A 143 -13.64 -8.41 0.43
C ARG A 143 -13.74 -6.92 0.07
N GLY A 144 -14.33 -6.58 -1.07
CA GLY A 144 -14.45 -5.20 -1.56
C GLY A 144 -13.10 -4.56 -1.92
N GLY A 145 -12.07 -5.38 -2.14
CA GLY A 145 -10.72 -4.95 -2.46
C GLY A 145 -10.47 -4.73 -3.95
N GLY A 146 -9.18 -4.85 -4.35
CA GLY A 146 -8.79 -4.68 -5.75
C GLY A 146 -7.29 -4.80 -5.98
N VAL A 147 -6.83 -4.26 -7.09
CA VAL A 147 -5.46 -4.38 -7.58
C VAL A 147 -4.84 -3.00 -7.77
N PHE A 148 -3.62 -2.80 -7.27
CA PHE A 148 -2.81 -1.63 -7.58
C PHE A 148 -1.68 -2.02 -8.54
N VAL A 149 -1.75 -1.52 -9.76
CA VAL A 149 -0.78 -1.78 -10.83
C VAL A 149 0.39 -0.80 -10.74
N LEU A 150 1.62 -1.26 -10.86
CA LEU A 150 2.80 -0.38 -10.90
C LEU A 150 2.76 0.49 -12.17
N VAL A 151 2.64 1.81 -12.00
CA VAL A 151 2.61 2.76 -13.12
C VAL A 151 3.84 3.66 -13.11
N ALA A 152 4.09 4.37 -12.00
CA ALA A 152 5.27 5.21 -11.85
C ALA A 152 5.84 5.06 -10.44
N THR A 153 7.08 4.60 -10.35
CA THR A 153 7.73 4.28 -9.07
C THR A 153 8.72 5.36 -8.66
N SER A 154 9.01 5.46 -7.35
CA SER A 154 9.83 6.52 -6.77
C SER A 154 11.33 6.22 -6.73
N ASN A 155 11.77 5.04 -7.19
CA ASN A 155 13.19 4.66 -7.15
C ASN A 155 14.04 5.41 -8.18
N PRO A 156 15.32 5.68 -7.91
CA PRO A 156 16.19 6.47 -8.78
C PRO A 156 16.31 5.93 -10.21
N SER A 157 16.29 4.61 -10.40
CA SER A 157 16.43 3.96 -11.70
C SER A 157 15.11 3.83 -12.49
N ALA A 158 14.01 4.41 -12.00
CA ALA A 158 12.71 4.35 -12.68
C ALA A 158 12.78 4.86 -14.13
N GLY A 159 13.59 5.89 -14.35
CA GLY A 159 13.79 6.49 -15.68
C GLY A 159 14.32 5.55 -16.75
N THR A 160 15.02 4.47 -16.38
CA THR A 160 15.59 3.51 -17.33
C THR A 160 14.51 2.87 -18.24
N PHE A 161 13.35 2.55 -17.64
CA PHE A 161 12.23 1.93 -18.36
C PHE A 161 11.00 2.83 -18.44
N GLN A 162 10.64 3.46 -17.33
CA GLN A 162 9.31 4.07 -17.19
C GLN A 162 9.15 5.35 -18.02
N PHE A 163 10.24 6.11 -18.24
CA PHE A 163 10.18 7.40 -18.94
C PHE A 163 10.65 7.31 -20.39
N GLY A 164 11.11 6.15 -20.83
CA GLY A 164 11.48 5.87 -22.20
C GLY A 164 10.26 5.55 -23.09
N GLY A 165 10.47 5.69 -24.41
CA GLY A 165 9.44 5.39 -25.42
C GLY A 165 8.58 6.60 -25.82
N LYS A 166 7.70 6.36 -26.81
CA LYS A 166 6.71 7.35 -27.31
C LYS A 166 5.39 6.61 -27.59
N PRO A 167 4.40 6.66 -26.69
CA PRO A 167 4.43 7.33 -25.38
C PRO A 167 5.39 6.67 -24.39
N PRO A 168 5.76 7.36 -23.29
CA PRO A 168 6.53 6.76 -22.20
C PRO A 168 5.82 5.53 -21.60
N LEU A 169 6.58 4.55 -21.12
CA LEU A 169 6.02 3.29 -20.63
C LEU A 169 5.02 3.49 -19.47
N PHE A 170 5.25 4.47 -18.59
CA PHE A 170 4.30 4.78 -17.52
C PHE A 170 2.92 5.21 -18.03
N GLU A 171 2.85 5.91 -19.19
CA GLU A 171 1.57 6.25 -19.82
C GLU A 171 0.89 5.00 -20.41
N THR A 172 1.66 4.08 -20.97
CA THR A 172 1.13 2.81 -21.47
C THR A 172 0.55 1.99 -20.31
N ALA A 173 1.27 1.91 -19.19
CA ALA A 173 0.77 1.25 -17.98
C ALA A 173 -0.48 1.94 -17.39
N ALA A 174 -0.51 3.29 -17.41
CA ALA A 174 -1.70 4.02 -16.97
C ALA A 174 -2.92 3.74 -17.86
N ARG A 175 -2.75 3.71 -19.20
CA ARG A 175 -3.85 3.36 -20.12
C ARG A 175 -4.38 1.95 -19.86
N LEU A 176 -3.48 0.97 -19.63
CA LEU A 176 -3.85 -0.38 -19.26
C LEU A 176 -4.71 -0.40 -17.98
N VAL A 177 -4.35 0.38 -16.96
CA VAL A 177 -5.17 0.52 -15.75
C VAL A 177 -6.56 1.05 -16.08
N GLY A 178 -6.65 2.07 -16.94
CA GLY A 178 -7.94 2.64 -17.39
C GLY A 178 -8.80 1.64 -18.16
N GLU A 179 -8.19 0.82 -19.01
CA GLU A 179 -8.87 -0.22 -19.81
C GLU A 179 -9.37 -1.38 -18.92
N LEU A 180 -8.62 -1.75 -17.90
CA LEU A 180 -8.95 -2.84 -16.99
C LEU A 180 -9.79 -2.38 -15.80
N GLY A 181 -9.81 -1.09 -15.52
CA GLY A 181 -10.62 -0.50 -14.47
C GLY A 181 -12.10 -0.76 -14.76
N GLY A 182 -12.69 -1.64 -14.00
CA GLY A 182 -14.09 -1.97 -14.05
C GLY A 182 -14.50 -2.49 -12.68
N GLY A 183 -15.70 -2.26 -12.26
CA GLY A 183 -16.20 -2.74 -10.99
C GLY A 183 -17.58 -2.18 -10.75
N ASP A 184 -18.37 -2.87 -9.95
CA ASP A 184 -19.73 -2.45 -9.60
C ASP A 184 -19.76 -1.43 -8.46
N GLY A 185 -18.56 -1.03 -7.97
CA GLY A 185 -18.40 -0.07 -6.87
C GLY A 185 -18.33 1.38 -7.33
N GLU A 186 -18.30 2.31 -6.38
CA GLU A 186 -18.16 3.75 -6.61
C GLU A 186 -16.83 4.13 -7.31
N ARG A 187 -15.81 3.30 -7.14
CA ARG A 187 -14.49 3.45 -7.75
C ARG A 187 -14.07 2.17 -8.48
N PRO A 188 -13.28 2.29 -9.56
CA PRO A 188 -12.69 1.14 -10.22
C PRO A 188 -11.91 0.24 -9.24
N ASP A 189 -11.94 -1.07 -9.47
CA ASP A 189 -11.24 -2.06 -8.66
C ASP A 189 -9.77 -2.30 -9.10
N VAL A 190 -9.37 -1.69 -10.22
CA VAL A 190 -7.99 -1.61 -10.66
C VAL A 190 -7.51 -0.16 -10.53
N GLY A 191 -6.51 0.04 -9.70
CA GLY A 191 -5.88 1.34 -9.43
C GLY A 191 -4.40 1.32 -9.79
N ALA A 192 -3.71 2.42 -9.50
CA ALA A 192 -2.32 2.62 -9.87
C ALA A 192 -1.41 2.84 -8.66
N VAL A 193 -0.18 2.32 -8.71
CA VAL A 193 0.90 2.77 -7.82
C VAL A 193 1.62 3.93 -8.50
N VAL A 194 1.57 5.11 -7.86
CA VAL A 194 2.20 6.33 -8.37
C VAL A 194 2.97 7.01 -7.24
N GLY A 195 4.30 7.06 -7.36
CA GLY A 195 5.16 7.68 -6.36
C GLY A 195 4.97 9.19 -6.25
N VAL A 196 5.05 9.73 -5.02
CA VAL A 196 4.87 11.17 -4.76
C VAL A 196 6.14 12.01 -5.00
N THR A 197 7.25 11.40 -5.41
CA THR A 197 8.54 12.10 -5.58
C THR A 197 8.67 12.87 -6.89
N GLN A 198 7.74 12.66 -7.83
CA GLN A 198 7.74 13.29 -9.16
C GLN A 198 6.35 13.88 -9.48
N PRO A 199 6.04 15.11 -9.01
CA PRO A 199 4.70 15.70 -9.14
C PRO A 199 4.22 15.82 -10.60
N GLU A 200 5.10 16.12 -11.56
CA GLU A 200 4.73 16.24 -12.98
C GLU A 200 4.24 14.90 -13.57
N VAL A 201 4.93 13.80 -13.24
CA VAL A 201 4.50 12.46 -13.63
C VAL A 201 3.15 12.14 -12.97
N GLY A 202 3.00 12.49 -11.70
CA GLY A 202 1.75 12.34 -10.95
C GLY A 202 0.57 13.05 -11.64
N ARG A 203 0.71 14.33 -11.98
CA ARG A 203 -0.31 15.10 -12.73
C ARG A 203 -0.66 14.45 -14.06
N ARG A 204 0.37 13.99 -14.78
CA ARG A 204 0.17 13.34 -16.07
C ARG A 204 -0.61 12.03 -15.95
N VAL A 205 -0.27 11.18 -14.94
CA VAL A 205 -0.99 9.95 -14.68
C VAL A 205 -2.43 10.24 -14.22
N ARG A 206 -2.64 11.24 -13.35
CA ARG A 206 -4.00 11.63 -12.92
C ARG A 206 -4.85 12.10 -14.09
N GLY A 207 -4.27 12.84 -15.03
CA GLY A 207 -4.96 13.25 -16.25
C GLY A 207 -5.39 12.08 -17.16
N LEU A 208 -4.65 10.96 -17.13
CA LEU A 208 -5.01 9.73 -17.85
C LEU A 208 -6.03 8.87 -17.08
N LEU A 209 -6.04 8.99 -15.76
CA LEU A 209 -6.84 8.15 -14.85
C LEU A 209 -7.63 9.01 -13.85
N PRO A 210 -8.60 9.82 -14.30
CA PRO A 210 -9.27 10.81 -13.46
C PRO A 210 -10.01 10.20 -12.27
N GLU A 211 -10.55 8.98 -12.41
CA GLU A 211 -11.39 8.33 -11.39
C GLU A 211 -10.69 7.18 -10.64
N ALA A 212 -9.50 6.74 -11.09
CA ALA A 212 -8.81 5.61 -10.47
C ALA A 212 -8.27 5.96 -9.07
N LEU A 213 -8.22 4.96 -8.20
CA LEU A 213 -7.54 5.07 -6.92
C LEU A 213 -6.03 4.91 -7.10
N PHE A 214 -5.26 5.75 -6.43
CA PHE A 214 -3.81 5.67 -6.43
C PHE A 214 -3.29 5.22 -5.07
N LEU A 215 -2.34 4.29 -5.08
CA LEU A 215 -1.46 4.00 -3.95
C LEU A 215 -0.18 4.82 -4.15
N ALA A 216 0.10 5.71 -3.22
CA ALA A 216 1.14 6.73 -3.33
C ALA A 216 2.28 6.49 -2.33
N PRO A 217 3.31 5.70 -2.68
CA PRO A 217 4.49 5.52 -1.83
C PRO A 217 5.44 6.72 -1.89
N GLY A 218 6.30 6.85 -0.86
CA GLY A 218 7.38 7.82 -0.83
C GLY A 218 7.10 9.07 -0.01
N TYR A 219 5.98 9.17 0.68
CA TYR A 219 5.67 10.29 1.58
C TYR A 219 6.56 10.27 2.83
N GLY A 220 7.11 11.43 3.17
CA GLY A 220 8.00 11.61 4.31
C GLY A 220 9.41 11.08 4.07
N ALA A 221 9.68 9.84 4.41
CA ALA A 221 11.04 9.25 4.46
C ALA A 221 11.80 9.17 3.12
N GLN A 222 11.14 9.36 1.97
CA GLN A 222 11.76 9.38 0.64
C GLN A 222 11.77 10.78 0.00
N GLY A 223 11.46 11.83 0.78
CA GLY A 223 11.46 13.21 0.30
C GLY A 223 10.19 13.65 -0.41
N GLY A 224 9.19 12.78 -0.54
CA GLY A 224 7.88 13.16 -1.06
C GLY A 224 7.13 14.02 -0.04
N GLY A 225 6.67 15.20 -0.48
CA GLY A 225 5.95 16.17 0.34
C GLY A 225 4.53 16.44 -0.15
N ALA A 226 3.93 17.47 0.42
CA ALA A 226 2.56 17.90 0.13
C ALA A 226 2.28 18.12 -1.37
N GLU A 227 3.24 18.69 -2.11
CA GLU A 227 3.08 18.91 -3.55
C GLU A 227 2.91 17.61 -4.34
N GLY A 228 3.70 16.58 -4.01
CA GLY A 228 3.60 15.28 -4.65
C GLY A 228 2.23 14.63 -4.41
N VAL A 229 1.68 14.77 -3.19
CA VAL A 229 0.33 14.26 -2.89
C VAL A 229 -0.73 15.06 -3.64
N ARG A 230 -0.67 16.42 -3.62
CA ARG A 230 -1.61 17.27 -4.37
C ARG A 230 -1.66 16.95 -5.86
N ALA A 231 -0.53 16.60 -6.45
CA ALA A 231 -0.44 16.22 -7.86
C ALA A 231 -1.22 14.94 -8.20
N LEU A 232 -1.54 14.12 -7.19
CA LEU A 232 -2.25 12.85 -7.33
C LEU A 232 -3.73 12.95 -6.98
N LEU A 233 -4.21 14.05 -6.41
CA LEU A 233 -5.62 14.22 -6.04
C LEU A 233 -6.50 14.26 -7.30
N ASP A 234 -7.69 13.70 -7.19
CA ASP A 234 -8.75 13.85 -8.19
C ASP A 234 -9.47 15.20 -8.05
N SER A 235 -10.44 15.45 -8.92
CA SER A 235 -11.23 16.69 -8.95
C SER A 235 -12.06 16.91 -7.68
N ARG A 236 -12.23 15.89 -6.82
CA ARG A 236 -12.96 15.94 -5.55
C ARG A 236 -12.02 16.11 -4.35
N GLY A 237 -10.71 16.19 -4.58
CA GLY A 237 -9.70 16.23 -3.51
C GLY A 237 -9.37 14.85 -2.92
N GLY A 238 -9.79 13.77 -3.58
CA GLY A 238 -9.61 12.40 -3.14
C GLY A 238 -8.82 11.53 -4.12
N GLY A 239 -9.16 10.25 -4.17
CA GLY A 239 -8.60 9.29 -5.13
C GLY A 239 -7.18 8.84 -4.83
N VAL A 240 -6.63 9.08 -3.64
CA VAL A 240 -5.27 8.72 -3.27
C VAL A 240 -5.21 8.07 -1.89
N PHE A 241 -4.40 7.01 -1.75
CA PHE A 241 -3.99 6.40 -0.50
C PHE A 241 -2.48 6.63 -0.33
N VAL A 242 -2.10 7.38 0.68
CA VAL A 242 -0.71 7.82 0.90
C VAL A 242 -0.02 6.87 1.86
N ASN A 243 0.98 6.11 1.36
CA ASN A 243 1.71 5.17 2.20
C ASN A 243 2.90 5.81 2.90
N SER A 244 2.93 5.68 4.22
CA SER A 244 4.07 5.99 5.07
C SER A 244 4.46 4.74 5.87
N SER A 245 5.74 4.36 5.83
CA SER A 245 6.25 3.17 6.52
C SER A 245 7.24 3.58 7.62
N ARG A 246 8.50 3.82 7.26
CA ARG A 246 9.59 4.06 8.21
C ARG A 246 9.35 5.23 9.15
N ALA A 247 8.72 6.30 8.66
CA ALA A 247 8.40 7.47 9.47
C ALA A 247 7.35 7.17 10.57
N LEU A 248 6.55 6.13 10.40
CA LEU A 248 5.57 5.69 11.39
C LEU A 248 6.16 4.62 12.31
N ILE A 249 6.56 3.47 11.75
CA ILE A 249 6.90 2.29 12.57
C ILE A 249 8.21 2.44 13.35
N TYR A 250 9.09 3.36 12.92
CA TYR A 250 10.36 3.66 13.59
C TYR A 250 10.41 5.08 14.18
N ALA A 251 9.27 5.74 14.39
CA ALA A 251 9.21 7.06 15.02
C ALA A 251 9.84 7.09 16.42
N HIS A 252 9.87 5.97 17.11
CA HIS A 252 10.51 5.84 18.43
C HIS A 252 12.03 6.11 18.43
N GLU A 253 12.71 5.91 17.30
CA GLU A 253 14.16 6.14 17.21
C GLU A 253 14.55 7.61 17.42
N THR A 254 13.64 8.55 17.21
CA THR A 254 13.90 9.99 17.31
C THR A 254 13.01 10.73 18.31
N SER A 255 11.91 10.12 18.76
CA SER A 255 10.90 10.79 19.60
C SER A 255 11.20 10.74 21.10
N GLY A 256 12.06 9.83 21.54
CA GLY A 256 12.28 9.58 22.98
C GLY A 256 11.10 8.89 23.69
N LYS A 257 10.10 8.44 22.95
CA LYS A 257 8.87 7.77 23.44
C LYS A 257 8.92 6.25 23.22
N GLY A 258 8.04 5.52 23.90
CA GLY A 258 7.80 4.13 23.59
C GLY A 258 7.28 3.95 22.15
N TYR A 259 7.65 2.86 21.49
CA TYR A 259 7.39 2.68 20.06
C TYR A 259 5.91 2.70 19.66
N ARG A 260 5.00 2.21 20.51
CA ARG A 260 3.55 2.26 20.28
C ARG A 260 3.03 3.70 20.28
N GLU A 261 3.43 4.48 21.30
CA GLU A 261 3.04 5.89 21.44
C GLU A 261 3.60 6.72 20.29
N ALA A 262 4.90 6.55 20.00
CA ALA A 262 5.57 7.23 18.90
C ALA A 262 4.90 6.96 17.55
N ALA A 263 4.56 5.70 17.26
CA ALA A 263 3.88 5.33 16.02
C ALA A 263 2.49 5.94 15.91
N ARG A 264 1.70 5.94 17.00
CA ARG A 264 0.38 6.56 17.04
C ARG A 264 0.45 8.06 16.78
N GLU A 265 1.35 8.76 17.45
CA GLU A 265 1.51 10.21 17.26
C GLU A 265 1.98 10.55 15.85
N ALA A 266 2.94 9.80 15.31
CA ALA A 266 3.41 9.99 13.95
C ALA A 266 2.29 9.73 12.92
N ALA A 267 1.45 8.72 13.15
CA ALA A 267 0.30 8.45 12.29
C ALA A 267 -0.75 9.57 12.37
N ARG A 268 -1.05 10.07 13.59
CA ARG A 268 -1.95 11.21 13.79
C ARG A 268 -1.45 12.46 13.08
N SER A 269 -0.18 12.83 13.28
CA SER A 269 0.42 13.98 12.62
C SER A 269 0.35 13.85 11.10
N ALA A 270 0.73 12.69 10.56
CA ALA A 270 0.68 12.45 9.11
C ALA A 270 -0.77 12.55 8.55
N ARG A 271 -1.78 12.03 9.27
CA ARG A 271 -3.19 12.18 8.90
C ARG A 271 -3.61 13.65 8.88
N GLU A 272 -3.25 14.42 9.92
CA GLU A 272 -3.57 15.85 10.02
C GLU A 272 -2.90 16.64 8.89
N ASP A 273 -1.64 16.37 8.58
CA ASP A 273 -0.91 16.98 7.47
C ASP A 273 -1.58 16.69 6.12
N LEU A 274 -2.00 15.44 5.90
CA LEU A 274 -2.71 15.04 4.68
C LEU A 274 -4.07 15.74 4.56
N ARG A 275 -4.82 15.86 5.65
CA ARG A 275 -6.08 16.64 5.67
C ARG A 275 -5.85 18.12 5.38
N ALA A 276 -4.80 18.72 5.95
CA ALA A 276 -4.47 20.14 5.75
C ALA A 276 -4.12 20.46 4.28
N ILE A 277 -3.64 19.50 3.51
CA ILE A 277 -3.40 19.69 2.07
C ILE A 277 -4.61 19.35 1.19
N GLY A 278 -5.74 19.02 1.79
CA GLY A 278 -6.99 18.72 1.09
C GLY A 278 -7.13 17.27 0.63
N ALA A 279 -6.26 16.36 1.10
CA ALA A 279 -6.39 14.94 0.77
C ALA A 279 -7.48 14.28 1.64
N GLY A 280 -8.55 13.80 0.98
CA GLY A 280 -9.71 13.16 1.61
C GLY A 280 -10.38 12.11 0.71
N MET A 281 -11.58 11.62 1.10
CA MET A 281 -12.41 10.69 0.33
C MET A 281 -13.87 11.14 0.29
#